data_d9a05e60df75827f27f5e39e735abbdc
#
_entry.id   d9a05e60df75827f27f5e39e735abbdc
#
_cell.length_a   1.000
_cell.length_b   1.000
_cell.length_c   1.000
_cell.angle_alpha   90.00
_cell.angle_beta   90.00
_cell.angle_gamma   90.00
#
_symmetry.space_group_name_H-M   'P 1'
#
loop_
_entity.id
_entity.type
_entity.pdbx_description
1 polymer ?
#
loop_
_entity_poly.entity_id
_entity_poly.type
_entity_poly.pdbx_seq_one_letter_code
_entity_poly.pdbx_strand_id
1 'polypeptide(L)'
;MPTIVTTALLALAFAAALVWLVRILREDLAAHRADSGTQLAERNAEVDLRLQAIDAKLDRRLAELDTKVDRRLETASKTSEEIHERLGKVDRATTQMLEQARELSQLQQMLRPPKARGGFGELLLENLLRDRLPPSAYDLQYTFRSGERVDAVIRVDRLVPIDAKFPLDNFERMVEATNDVERQQHEKAFSRDVKGHVDAIAGKYIRPDEDTYDFAFMYFPAEAIYYELACGKTGALLAYANDRRVFPVSPTTLTAYLQVIALGLRGMQIEEHAREVMAYVAELSKDFGTFREDFLVVGKHLANAQGRYGDAQRRLDRFDAKLERASEQDAVDGDEPDLPRALDAA
;
A
#
# COMPACT_ATOMS: atom_id res chain seq x y z
N MET A 1 39.16 -20.12 -88.05
CA MET A 1 39.28 -21.08 -86.95
C MET A 1 39.94 -20.50 -85.69
N PRO A 2 40.90 -19.59 -85.74
CA PRO A 2 41.52 -19.06 -84.51
C PRO A 2 40.58 -18.15 -83.65
N THR A 3 39.65 -17.41 -84.26
CA THR A 3 38.74 -16.45 -83.59
C THR A 3 37.67 -17.12 -82.69
N ILE A 4 37.20 -18.32 -83.06
CA ILE A 4 36.21 -19.02 -82.24
C ILE A 4 36.82 -19.61 -80.96
N VAL A 5 38.07 -20.04 -81.06
CA VAL A 5 38.77 -20.61 -79.91
C VAL A 5 39.12 -19.48 -78.87
N THR A 6 39.47 -18.30 -79.35
CA THR A 6 39.74 -17.14 -78.44
C THR A 6 38.51 -16.60 -77.74
N THR A 7 37.37 -16.53 -78.44
CA THR A 7 36.08 -16.13 -77.85
C THR A 7 35.56 -17.16 -76.83
N ALA A 8 35.75 -18.45 -77.11
CA ALA A 8 35.39 -19.52 -76.19
C ALA A 8 36.26 -19.47 -74.90
N LEU A 9 37.54 -19.21 -74.97
CA LEU A 9 38.47 -19.04 -73.85
C LEU A 9 38.16 -17.80 -73.02
N LEU A 10 37.81 -16.69 -73.66
CA LEU A 10 37.36 -15.46 -72.97
C LEU A 10 36.04 -15.66 -72.23
N ALA A 11 35.10 -16.32 -72.85
CA ALA A 11 33.82 -16.63 -72.18
C ALA A 11 34.00 -17.56 -70.95
N LEU A 12 34.93 -18.55 -71.07
CA LEU A 12 35.25 -19.42 -69.92
C LEU A 12 35.96 -18.68 -68.80
N ALA A 13 36.90 -17.79 -69.13
CA ALA A 13 37.58 -16.95 -68.16
C ALA A 13 36.62 -15.99 -67.47
N PHE A 14 35.68 -15.41 -68.21
CA PHE A 14 34.61 -14.57 -67.65
C PHE A 14 33.65 -15.33 -66.73
N ALA A 15 33.24 -16.52 -67.12
CA ALA A 15 32.43 -17.39 -66.30
C ALA A 15 33.14 -17.81 -64.99
N ALA A 16 34.44 -18.13 -65.07
CA ALA A 16 35.25 -18.45 -63.93
C ALA A 16 35.43 -17.24 -62.96
N ALA A 17 35.66 -16.04 -63.53
CA ALA A 17 35.73 -14.82 -62.76
C ALA A 17 34.40 -14.46 -62.07
N LEU A 18 33.27 -14.68 -62.74
CA LEU A 18 31.92 -14.46 -62.20
C LEU A 18 31.63 -15.43 -61.05
N VAL A 19 31.98 -16.71 -61.23
CA VAL A 19 31.83 -17.71 -60.17
C VAL A 19 32.73 -17.37 -58.97
N TRP A 20 33.96 -16.94 -59.21
CA TRP A 20 34.87 -16.51 -58.15
C TRP A 20 34.36 -15.28 -57.42
N LEU A 21 33.85 -14.28 -58.11
CA LEU A 21 33.26 -13.07 -57.55
C LEU A 21 32.01 -13.39 -56.69
N VAL A 22 31.13 -14.26 -57.21
CA VAL A 22 29.93 -14.72 -56.47
C VAL A 22 30.33 -15.47 -55.19
N ARG A 23 31.44 -16.21 -55.23
CA ARG A 23 31.94 -16.95 -54.10
C ARG A 23 32.50 -16.01 -53.01
N ILE A 24 33.28 -15.02 -53.35
CA ILE A 24 33.79 -14.00 -52.44
C ILE A 24 32.63 -13.20 -51.84
N LEU A 25 31.67 -12.76 -52.62
CA LEU A 25 30.47 -12.05 -52.14
C LEU A 25 29.63 -12.89 -51.21
N ARG A 26 29.52 -14.20 -51.43
CA ARG A 26 28.81 -15.10 -50.50
C ARG A 26 29.55 -15.30 -49.20
N GLU A 27 30.87 -15.41 -49.21
CA GLU A 27 31.70 -15.54 -48.03
C GLU A 27 31.67 -14.25 -47.21
N ASP A 28 31.77 -13.09 -47.85
CA ASP A 28 31.70 -11.77 -47.17
C ASP A 28 30.30 -11.48 -46.58
N LEU A 29 29.24 -11.87 -47.32
CA LEU A 29 27.85 -11.77 -46.80
C LEU A 29 27.59 -12.74 -45.67
N ALA A 30 28.19 -13.91 -45.68
CA ALA A 30 28.09 -14.88 -44.60
C ALA A 30 28.81 -14.39 -43.34
N ALA A 31 30.01 -13.78 -43.50
CA ALA A 31 30.77 -13.20 -42.42
C ALA A 31 30.02 -12.00 -41.74
N HIS A 32 29.47 -11.09 -42.57
CA HIS A 32 28.69 -9.95 -42.04
C HIS A 32 27.37 -10.37 -41.40
N ARG A 33 26.72 -11.46 -41.89
CA ARG A 33 25.53 -12.01 -41.21
C ARG A 33 25.86 -12.68 -39.90
N ALA A 34 26.97 -13.38 -39.81
CA ALA A 34 27.46 -13.99 -38.60
C ALA A 34 27.80 -12.90 -37.54
N ASP A 35 28.51 -11.84 -37.97
CA ASP A 35 28.90 -10.73 -37.07
C ASP A 35 27.72 -9.91 -36.58
N SER A 36 26.74 -9.61 -37.46
CA SER A 36 25.48 -8.95 -37.05
C SER A 36 24.59 -9.84 -36.16
N GLY A 37 24.62 -11.15 -36.41
CA GLY A 37 23.92 -12.13 -35.57
C GLY A 37 24.51 -12.25 -34.16
N THR A 38 25.84 -12.26 -34.07
CA THR A 38 26.55 -12.30 -32.79
C THR A 38 26.38 -11.00 -32.01
N GLN A 39 26.48 -9.81 -32.66
CA GLN A 39 26.23 -8.53 -31.98
C GLN A 39 24.78 -8.39 -31.45
N LEU A 40 23.79 -8.88 -32.19
CA LEU A 40 22.40 -8.91 -31.74
C LEU A 40 22.19 -9.90 -30.57
N ALA A 41 22.83 -11.06 -30.64
CA ALA A 41 22.80 -12.04 -29.57
C ALA A 41 23.47 -11.53 -28.29
N GLU A 42 24.62 -10.86 -28.43
CA GLU A 42 25.30 -10.22 -27.29
C GLU A 42 24.48 -9.11 -26.66
N ARG A 43 23.83 -8.26 -27.45
CA ARG A 43 22.95 -7.20 -26.92
C ARG A 43 21.70 -7.78 -26.27
N ASN A 44 21.10 -8.82 -26.83
CA ASN A 44 19.97 -9.48 -26.19
C ASN A 44 20.37 -10.15 -24.86
N ALA A 45 21.54 -10.79 -24.83
CA ALA A 45 22.08 -11.36 -23.60
C ALA A 45 22.36 -10.28 -22.54
N GLU A 46 22.87 -9.10 -22.94
CA GLU A 46 23.07 -7.98 -22.02
C GLU A 46 21.74 -7.44 -21.49
N VAL A 47 20.70 -7.33 -22.31
CA VAL A 47 19.34 -6.92 -21.88
C VAL A 47 18.74 -7.95 -20.95
N ASP A 48 18.87 -9.25 -21.23
CA ASP A 48 18.39 -10.32 -20.37
C ASP A 48 19.11 -10.32 -19.00
N LEU A 49 20.41 -10.08 -18.99
CA LEU A 49 21.17 -9.93 -17.74
C LEU A 49 20.71 -8.71 -16.93
N ARG A 50 20.43 -7.59 -17.59
CA ARG A 50 19.89 -6.39 -16.92
C ARG A 50 18.49 -6.62 -16.35
N LEU A 51 17.63 -7.32 -17.07
CA LEU A 51 16.29 -7.69 -16.61
C LEU A 51 16.38 -8.62 -15.39
N GLN A 52 17.24 -9.65 -15.46
CA GLN A 52 17.46 -10.54 -14.30
C GLN A 52 18.02 -9.79 -13.09
N ALA A 53 18.89 -8.79 -13.30
CA ALA A 53 19.41 -7.96 -12.23
C ALA A 53 18.33 -7.05 -11.60
N ILE A 54 17.37 -6.57 -12.41
CA ILE A 54 16.22 -5.79 -11.93
C ILE A 54 15.27 -6.69 -11.15
N ASP A 55 14.94 -7.87 -11.66
CA ASP A 55 14.09 -8.86 -10.97
C ASP A 55 14.69 -9.25 -9.61
N ALA A 56 15.98 -9.57 -9.59
CA ALA A 56 16.69 -9.89 -8.35
C ALA A 56 16.74 -8.70 -7.35
N LYS A 57 16.73 -7.46 -7.85
CA LYS A 57 16.68 -6.25 -7.02
C LYS A 57 15.28 -5.98 -6.47
N LEU A 58 14.25 -6.29 -7.26
CA LEU A 58 12.85 -6.24 -6.83
C LEU A 58 12.56 -7.29 -5.76
N ASP A 59 12.99 -8.53 -5.99
CA ASP A 59 12.83 -9.63 -5.02
C ASP A 59 13.52 -9.30 -3.68
N ARG A 60 14.74 -8.74 -3.72
CA ARG A 60 15.43 -8.29 -2.50
C ARG A 60 14.65 -7.18 -1.78
N ARG A 61 14.12 -6.21 -2.50
CA ARG A 61 13.34 -5.13 -1.88
C ARG A 61 12.02 -5.63 -1.32
N LEU A 62 11.36 -6.56 -1.98
CA LEU A 62 10.16 -7.22 -1.45
C LEU A 62 10.47 -8.00 -0.17
N ALA A 63 11.55 -8.77 -0.14
CA ALA A 63 12.01 -9.47 1.06
C ALA A 63 12.43 -8.51 2.20
N GLU A 64 13.04 -7.36 1.87
CA GLU A 64 13.33 -6.30 2.86
C GLU A 64 12.08 -5.63 3.41
N LEU A 65 11.05 -5.45 2.59
CA LEU A 65 9.75 -4.92 3.02
C LEU A 65 9.03 -5.93 3.91
N ASP A 66 9.03 -7.20 3.54
CA ASP A 66 8.43 -8.30 4.32
C ASP A 66 9.06 -8.39 5.70
N THR A 67 10.40 -8.39 5.77
CA THR A 67 11.13 -8.36 7.05
C THR A 67 10.88 -7.08 7.87
N LYS A 68 10.63 -5.93 7.23
CA LYS A 68 10.26 -4.69 7.94
C LYS A 68 8.83 -4.75 8.50
N VAL A 69 7.92 -5.35 7.77
CA VAL A 69 6.52 -5.57 8.21
C VAL A 69 6.51 -6.53 9.40
N ASP A 70 7.23 -7.65 9.31
CA ASP A 70 7.35 -8.63 10.40
C ASP A 70 7.95 -8.01 11.66
N ARG A 71 9.03 -7.21 11.54
CA ARG A 71 9.60 -6.49 12.69
C ARG A 71 8.64 -5.48 13.30
N ARG A 72 7.82 -4.81 12.49
CA ARG A 72 6.81 -3.88 13.01
C ARG A 72 5.67 -4.62 13.70
N LEU A 73 5.25 -5.76 13.19
CA LEU A 73 4.27 -6.64 13.85
C LEU A 73 4.81 -7.19 15.17
N GLU A 74 6.07 -7.63 15.20
CA GLU A 74 6.73 -8.08 16.43
C GLU A 74 6.85 -6.95 17.46
N THR A 75 7.21 -5.73 17.03
CA THR A 75 7.26 -4.55 17.91
C THR A 75 5.88 -4.18 18.43
N ALA A 76 4.84 -4.27 17.58
CA ALA A 76 3.46 -4.03 17.97
C ALA A 76 2.97 -5.09 18.98
N SER A 77 3.35 -6.37 18.79
CA SER A 77 3.05 -7.45 19.75
C SER A 77 3.72 -7.21 21.10
N LYS A 78 5.03 -6.85 21.11
CA LYS A 78 5.76 -6.52 22.34
C LYS A 78 5.17 -5.30 23.05
N THR A 79 4.75 -4.28 22.29
CA THR A 79 4.06 -3.12 22.85
C THR A 79 2.72 -3.50 23.46
N SER A 80 2.01 -4.46 22.85
CA SER A 80 0.76 -5.02 23.40
C SER A 80 1.00 -5.78 24.71
N GLU A 81 2.07 -6.57 24.79
CA GLU A 81 2.49 -7.27 26.02
C GLU A 81 2.88 -6.28 27.13
N GLU A 82 3.63 -5.20 26.79
CA GLU A 82 3.93 -4.13 27.75
C GLU A 82 2.68 -3.41 28.24
N ILE A 83 1.67 -3.22 27.37
CA ILE A 83 0.36 -2.66 27.76
C ILE A 83 -0.35 -3.60 28.74
N HIS A 84 -0.34 -4.91 28.49
CA HIS A 84 -0.91 -5.90 29.41
C HIS A 84 -0.18 -5.92 30.76
N GLU A 85 1.14 -5.80 30.78
CA GLU A 85 1.92 -5.69 32.02
C GLU A 85 1.65 -4.37 32.77
N ARG A 86 1.48 -3.27 32.02
CA ARG A 86 1.10 -1.96 32.61
C ARG A 86 -0.33 -1.96 33.13
N LEU A 87 -1.27 -2.65 32.48
CA LEU A 87 -2.62 -2.87 33.00
C LEU A 87 -2.60 -3.65 34.32
N GLY A 88 -1.70 -4.62 34.47
CA GLY A 88 -1.48 -5.31 35.76
C GLY A 88 -0.85 -4.41 36.86
N LYS A 89 -0.14 -3.34 36.48
CA LYS A 89 0.39 -2.33 37.41
C LYS A 89 -0.65 -1.29 37.82
N VAL A 90 -1.72 -1.11 37.01
CA VAL A 90 -2.85 -0.21 37.32
C VAL A 90 -3.61 -0.69 38.56
N ASP A 91 -3.65 -1.98 38.81
CA ASP A 91 -4.25 -2.57 40.02
C ASP A 91 -3.57 -2.09 41.33
N ARG A 92 -2.28 -1.75 41.28
CA ARG A 92 -1.54 -1.18 42.42
C ARG A 92 -1.67 0.34 42.52
N ALA A 93 -1.92 1.05 41.41
CA ALA A 93 -2.16 2.49 41.43
C ALA A 93 -3.53 2.87 41.97
N THR A 94 -4.47 1.91 42.01
CA THR A 94 -5.84 2.13 42.53
C THR A 94 -5.86 2.43 44.02
N THR A 95 -4.89 1.94 44.77
CA THR A 95 -4.77 2.27 46.20
C THR A 95 -4.32 3.73 46.44
N GLN A 96 -3.51 4.29 45.56
CA GLN A 96 -3.15 5.71 45.58
C GLN A 96 -4.29 6.65 45.15
N MET A 97 -5.20 6.17 44.31
CA MET A 97 -6.36 6.95 43.86
C MET A 97 -7.41 7.16 44.95
N LEU A 98 -7.48 6.30 45.95
CA LEU A 98 -8.34 6.53 47.12
C LEU A 98 -7.90 7.75 47.94
N GLU A 99 -6.64 8.12 47.93
CA GLU A 99 -6.16 9.36 48.53
C GLU A 99 -6.50 10.59 47.68
N GLN A 100 -6.45 10.49 46.35
CA GLN A 100 -6.87 11.56 45.42
C GLN A 100 -8.40 11.76 45.40
N ALA A 101 -9.19 10.75 45.75
CA ALA A 101 -10.66 10.89 45.89
C ALA A 101 -11.04 11.92 46.98
N ARG A 102 -10.15 12.19 47.93
CA ARG A 102 -10.34 13.28 48.92
C ARG A 102 -10.16 14.69 48.33
N GLU A 103 -9.36 14.87 47.28
CA GLU A 103 -9.24 16.14 46.56
C GLU A 103 -10.47 16.41 45.64
N LEU A 104 -11.21 15.36 45.25
CA LEU A 104 -12.51 15.47 44.56
C LEU A 104 -13.57 16.19 45.41
N SER A 105 -13.42 16.24 46.71
CA SER A 105 -14.33 16.97 47.62
C SER A 105 -14.46 18.48 47.28
N GLN A 106 -13.42 19.10 46.75
CA GLN A 106 -13.50 20.50 46.31
C GLN A 106 -14.19 20.67 44.93
N LEU A 107 -14.06 19.71 44.04
CA LEU A 107 -14.82 19.66 42.76
C LEU A 107 -16.30 19.31 43.00
N GLN A 108 -16.64 18.57 44.03
CA GLN A 108 -18.02 18.24 44.41
C GLN A 108 -18.89 19.48 44.63
N GLN A 109 -18.35 20.56 45.16
CA GLN A 109 -19.12 21.81 45.36
C GLN A 109 -19.50 22.48 44.03
N MET A 110 -18.69 22.34 42.99
CA MET A 110 -18.98 22.88 41.66
C MET A 110 -19.91 21.99 40.83
N LEU A 111 -19.96 20.69 41.13
CA LEU A 111 -20.77 19.71 40.41
C LEU A 111 -22.11 19.37 41.08
N ARG A 112 -22.55 20.12 42.07
CA ARG A 112 -23.83 19.93 42.80
C ARG A 112 -25.07 19.89 41.86
N PRO A 113 -25.20 20.75 40.79
CA PRO A 113 -26.36 20.65 39.92
C PRO A 113 -26.26 19.42 38.95
N PRO A 114 -27.29 18.57 38.83
CA PRO A 114 -27.27 17.38 37.99
C PRO A 114 -26.92 17.66 36.51
N LYS A 115 -27.36 18.82 36.02
CA LYS A 115 -27.08 19.25 34.64
C LYS A 115 -25.59 19.58 34.41
N ALA A 116 -24.92 20.15 35.43
CA ALA A 116 -23.48 20.43 35.36
C ALA A 116 -22.65 19.13 35.38
N ARG A 117 -23.10 18.10 36.12
CA ARG A 117 -22.46 16.78 36.18
C ARG A 117 -22.49 16.04 34.84
N GLY A 118 -23.65 16.05 34.15
CA GLY A 118 -23.78 15.45 32.82
C GLY A 118 -22.83 16.08 31.83
N GLY A 119 -22.87 17.42 31.70
CA GLY A 119 -21.99 18.15 30.79
C GLY A 119 -20.50 18.00 31.11
N PHE A 120 -20.14 17.84 32.39
CA PHE A 120 -18.75 17.59 32.80
C PHE A 120 -18.27 16.18 32.37
N GLY A 121 -19.10 15.16 32.53
CA GLY A 121 -18.80 13.81 32.09
C GLY A 121 -18.60 13.72 30.58
N GLU A 122 -19.47 14.38 29.82
CA GLU A 122 -19.40 14.49 28.38
C GLU A 122 -18.10 15.23 27.93
N LEU A 123 -17.76 16.34 28.59
CA LEU A 123 -16.52 17.10 28.31
C LEU A 123 -15.24 16.28 28.59
N LEU A 124 -15.22 15.51 29.68
CA LEU A 124 -14.09 14.63 29.98
C LEU A 124 -13.95 13.52 28.94
N LEU A 125 -15.06 12.91 28.50
CA LEU A 125 -15.08 11.93 27.44
C LEU A 125 -14.55 12.52 26.12
N GLU A 126 -15.04 13.71 25.74
CA GLU A 126 -14.57 14.43 24.55
C GLU A 126 -13.06 14.66 24.59
N ASN A 127 -12.53 15.16 25.71
CA ASN A 127 -11.10 15.39 25.87
C ASN A 127 -10.28 14.09 25.72
N LEU A 128 -10.72 12.98 26.33
CA LEU A 128 -10.06 11.69 26.19
C LEU A 128 -10.03 11.19 24.76
N LEU A 129 -11.14 11.31 24.03
CA LEU A 129 -11.21 10.91 22.64
C LEU A 129 -10.29 11.75 21.75
N ARG A 130 -10.34 13.08 21.93
CA ARG A 130 -9.51 14.04 21.19
C ARG A 130 -8.01 13.83 21.41
N ASP A 131 -7.61 13.51 22.63
CA ASP A 131 -6.20 13.32 22.98
C ASP A 131 -5.63 11.98 22.46
N ARG A 132 -6.47 10.99 22.15
CA ARG A 132 -6.03 9.63 21.85
C ARG A 132 -6.35 9.15 20.44
N LEU A 133 -7.37 9.70 19.80
CA LEU A 133 -7.83 9.30 18.48
C LEU A 133 -7.72 10.44 17.47
N PRO A 134 -7.48 10.15 16.20
CA PRO A 134 -7.61 11.14 15.14
C PRO A 134 -9.08 11.58 14.99
N PRO A 135 -9.34 12.83 14.55
CA PRO A 135 -10.72 13.35 14.40
C PRO A 135 -11.64 12.52 13.51
N SER A 136 -11.08 11.78 12.57
CA SER A 136 -11.84 10.89 11.68
C SER A 136 -12.32 9.60 12.35
N ALA A 137 -11.75 9.24 13.52
CA ALA A 137 -12.02 7.97 14.20
C ALA A 137 -13.12 8.07 15.26
N TYR A 138 -13.72 9.23 15.49
CA TYR A 138 -14.83 9.37 16.44
C TYR A 138 -15.78 10.49 16.04
N ASP A 139 -17.02 10.39 16.49
CA ASP A 139 -18.01 11.47 16.47
C ASP A 139 -18.58 11.68 17.86
N LEU A 140 -18.82 12.95 18.17
CA LEU A 140 -19.50 13.35 19.38
C LEU A 140 -21.00 13.56 19.12
N GLN A 141 -21.82 13.26 20.13
CA GLN A 141 -23.26 13.49 20.09
C GLN A 141 -23.91 12.84 18.83
N TYR A 142 -23.54 11.59 18.56
CA TYR A 142 -24.01 10.87 17.39
C TYR A 142 -25.50 10.49 17.51
N THR A 143 -26.25 10.76 16.44
CA THR A 143 -27.69 10.44 16.37
C THR A 143 -27.92 9.27 15.43
N PHE A 144 -28.49 8.20 15.93
CA PHE A 144 -28.89 7.02 15.15
C PHE A 144 -30.11 7.31 14.28
N ARG A 145 -30.39 6.46 13.30
CA ARG A 145 -31.59 6.55 12.46
C ARG A 145 -32.89 6.41 13.27
N SER A 146 -32.81 5.69 14.39
CA SER A 146 -33.90 5.55 15.36
C SER A 146 -34.26 6.87 16.07
N GLY A 147 -33.43 7.92 15.93
CA GLY A 147 -33.57 9.20 16.62
C GLY A 147 -32.93 9.22 18.01
N GLU A 148 -32.42 8.08 18.52
CA GLU A 148 -31.65 8.04 19.76
C GLU A 148 -30.29 8.68 19.59
N ARG A 149 -29.83 9.43 20.59
CA ARG A 149 -28.57 10.15 20.58
C ARG A 149 -27.65 9.63 21.67
N VAL A 150 -26.41 9.30 21.29
CA VAL A 150 -25.35 8.84 22.18
C VAL A 150 -24.24 9.89 22.28
N ASP A 151 -23.54 9.95 23.41
CA ASP A 151 -22.53 11.00 23.69
C ASP A 151 -21.34 10.92 22.73
N ALA A 152 -20.89 9.72 22.42
CA ALA A 152 -19.84 9.53 21.42
C ALA A 152 -19.95 8.15 20.74
N VAL A 153 -19.38 8.08 19.53
CA VAL A 153 -19.10 6.79 18.87
C VAL A 153 -17.65 6.77 18.41
N ILE A 154 -17.00 5.61 18.51
CA ILE A 154 -15.69 5.38 17.89
C ILE A 154 -15.94 4.64 16.58
N ARG A 155 -15.29 5.10 15.50
CA ARG A 155 -15.28 4.51 14.16
C ARG A 155 -14.07 3.60 14.01
N VAL A 156 -14.31 2.32 13.96
CA VAL A 156 -13.27 1.33 13.58
C VAL A 156 -13.66 0.80 12.19
N ASP A 157 -14.03 -0.44 12.05
CA ASP A 157 -14.78 -0.98 10.91
C ASP A 157 -16.30 -0.80 11.12
N ARG A 158 -16.74 -0.81 12.39
CA ARG A 158 -18.08 -0.50 12.84
C ARG A 158 -18.06 0.55 13.95
N LEU A 159 -19.23 1.00 14.34
CA LEU A 159 -19.39 1.98 15.41
C LEU A 159 -19.35 1.32 16.80
N VAL A 160 -18.57 1.89 17.71
CA VAL A 160 -18.59 1.54 19.14
C VAL A 160 -19.22 2.68 19.91
N PRO A 161 -20.46 2.54 20.40
CA PRO A 161 -21.12 3.58 21.17
C PRO A 161 -20.50 3.76 22.56
N ILE A 162 -20.42 5.00 23.02
CA ILE A 162 -19.96 5.37 24.37
C ILE A 162 -20.97 6.34 24.94
N ASP A 163 -21.52 5.98 26.08
CA ASP A 163 -22.46 6.83 26.81
C ASP A 163 -21.91 7.15 28.19
N ALA A 164 -21.81 8.45 28.51
CA ALA A 164 -21.29 8.94 29.76
C ALA A 164 -22.39 8.96 30.82
N LYS A 165 -22.16 8.28 31.95
CA LYS A 165 -23.10 8.22 33.05
C LYS A 165 -22.42 8.54 34.36
N PHE A 166 -23.05 9.40 35.14
CA PHE A 166 -22.52 9.82 36.41
C PHE A 166 -23.53 9.63 37.55
N PRO A 167 -23.81 8.37 37.98
CA PRO A 167 -24.75 8.07 39.07
C PRO A 167 -24.18 8.40 40.43
N LEU A 168 -23.84 9.69 40.65
CA LEU A 168 -23.09 10.16 41.79
C LEU A 168 -23.95 10.22 43.08
N ASP A 169 -25.24 10.58 42.97
CA ASP A 169 -26.09 10.88 44.15
C ASP A 169 -26.21 9.70 45.11
N ASN A 170 -26.53 8.51 44.61
CA ASN A 170 -26.67 7.33 45.47
C ASN A 170 -25.27 6.77 45.87
N PHE A 171 -24.24 6.97 45.06
CA PHE A 171 -22.88 6.61 45.41
C PHE A 171 -22.35 7.49 46.57
N GLU A 172 -22.51 8.83 46.52
CA GLU A 172 -22.13 9.75 47.60
C GLU A 172 -22.83 9.41 48.91
N ARG A 173 -24.15 9.24 48.85
CA ARG A 173 -24.94 8.85 50.04
C ARG A 173 -24.51 7.51 50.64
N MET A 174 -24.11 6.56 49.77
CA MET A 174 -23.60 5.26 50.22
C MET A 174 -22.24 5.43 50.96
N VAL A 175 -21.36 6.32 50.43
CA VAL A 175 -20.03 6.59 51.01
C VAL A 175 -20.15 7.41 52.32
N GLU A 176 -21.09 8.37 52.38
CA GLU A 176 -21.33 9.26 53.53
C GLU A 176 -22.17 8.59 54.61
N ALA A 177 -22.79 7.44 54.34
CA ALA A 177 -23.66 6.76 55.30
C ALA A 177 -22.93 6.42 56.61
N THR A 178 -23.48 6.84 57.74
CA THR A 178 -22.90 6.67 59.08
C THR A 178 -23.21 5.33 59.71
N ASN A 179 -24.20 4.61 59.17
CA ASN A 179 -24.61 3.31 59.69
C ASN A 179 -24.83 2.28 58.52
N ASP A 180 -24.75 0.99 58.86
CA ASP A 180 -24.83 -0.10 57.87
C ASP A 180 -26.21 -0.19 57.21
N VAL A 181 -27.28 0.21 57.87
CA VAL A 181 -28.62 0.15 57.31
C VAL A 181 -28.82 1.18 56.19
N GLU A 182 -28.41 2.42 56.45
CA GLU A 182 -28.44 3.48 55.46
C GLU A 182 -27.55 3.13 54.26
N ARG A 183 -26.32 2.66 54.55
CA ARG A 183 -25.37 2.23 53.53
C ARG A 183 -25.97 1.18 52.63
N GLN A 184 -26.61 0.12 53.18
CA GLN A 184 -27.27 -0.92 52.37
C GLN A 184 -28.45 -0.39 51.55
N GLN A 185 -29.19 0.59 52.05
CA GLN A 185 -30.29 1.21 51.31
C GLN A 185 -29.75 1.96 50.06
N HIS A 186 -28.70 2.76 50.24
CA HIS A 186 -28.08 3.51 49.17
C HIS A 186 -27.31 2.60 48.17
N GLU A 187 -26.72 1.49 48.63
CA GLU A 187 -26.11 0.47 47.82
C GLU A 187 -27.14 -0.19 46.86
N LYS A 188 -28.34 -0.51 47.42
CA LYS A 188 -29.45 -1.05 46.61
C LYS A 188 -29.99 -0.03 45.59
N ALA A 189 -30.05 1.25 45.97
CA ALA A 189 -30.47 2.33 45.09
C ALA A 189 -29.45 2.53 43.97
N PHE A 190 -28.16 2.63 44.29
CA PHE A 190 -27.07 2.71 43.35
C PHE A 190 -27.07 1.53 42.36
N SER A 191 -27.22 0.31 42.87
CA SER A 191 -27.34 -0.89 42.03
C SER A 191 -28.47 -0.82 41.03
N ARG A 192 -29.63 -0.27 41.47
CA ARG A 192 -30.78 -0.10 40.58
C ARG A 192 -30.55 0.93 39.51
N ASP A 193 -29.92 2.05 39.84
CA ASP A 193 -29.59 3.12 38.91
C ASP A 193 -28.65 2.61 37.85
N VAL A 194 -27.56 1.94 38.23
CA VAL A 194 -26.59 1.35 37.31
C VAL A 194 -27.22 0.35 36.36
N LYS A 195 -28.05 -0.56 36.89
CA LYS A 195 -28.81 -1.54 36.04
C LYS A 195 -29.72 -0.84 35.05
N GLY A 196 -30.44 0.19 35.48
CA GLY A 196 -31.28 0.99 34.60
C GLY A 196 -30.50 1.66 33.46
N HIS A 197 -29.31 2.19 33.76
CA HIS A 197 -28.43 2.76 32.75
C HIS A 197 -27.89 1.70 31.78
N VAL A 198 -27.48 0.55 32.29
CA VAL A 198 -27.03 -0.60 31.47
C VAL A 198 -28.10 -1.03 30.50
N ASP A 199 -29.36 -1.23 31.00
CA ASP A 199 -30.50 -1.64 30.16
C ASP A 199 -30.82 -0.58 29.10
N ALA A 200 -30.78 0.70 29.48
CA ALA A 200 -31.02 1.79 28.54
C ALA A 200 -29.93 1.86 27.43
N ILE A 201 -28.67 1.71 27.79
CA ILE A 201 -27.53 1.70 26.82
C ILE A 201 -27.68 0.49 25.90
N ALA A 202 -27.89 -0.70 26.43
CA ALA A 202 -28.06 -1.91 25.64
C ALA A 202 -29.20 -1.81 24.64
N GLY A 203 -30.38 -1.31 25.10
CA GLY A 203 -31.56 -1.21 24.24
C GLY A 203 -31.53 -0.08 23.21
N LYS A 204 -30.80 1.00 23.48
CA LYS A 204 -30.80 2.20 22.65
C LYS A 204 -29.66 2.25 21.67
N TYR A 205 -28.43 1.83 22.06
CA TYR A 205 -27.21 2.12 21.34
C TYR A 205 -26.51 0.89 20.76
N ILE A 206 -26.82 -0.33 21.23
CA ILE A 206 -26.34 -1.55 20.57
C ILE A 206 -27.29 -1.87 19.42
N ARG A 207 -26.91 -1.38 18.22
CA ARG A 207 -27.72 -1.39 17.00
C ARG A 207 -26.92 -1.97 15.83
N PRO A 208 -26.75 -3.29 15.77
CA PRO A 208 -26.05 -3.93 14.65
C PRO A 208 -26.70 -3.66 13.28
N ASP A 209 -28.00 -3.34 13.26
CA ASP A 209 -28.77 -2.88 12.09
C ASP A 209 -28.38 -1.47 11.61
N GLU A 210 -27.73 -0.68 12.46
CA GLU A 210 -27.18 0.64 12.16
C GLU A 210 -25.65 0.65 12.23
N ASP A 211 -25.02 -0.49 11.95
CA ASP A 211 -23.57 -0.67 11.84
C ASP A 211 -22.80 -0.50 13.16
N THR A 212 -23.44 -0.77 14.31
CA THR A 212 -22.70 -0.87 15.56
C THR A 212 -22.12 -2.26 15.77
N TYR A 213 -21.07 -2.35 16.59
CA TYR A 213 -20.72 -3.61 17.24
C TYR A 213 -21.87 -4.07 18.16
N ASP A 214 -21.81 -5.31 18.58
CA ASP A 214 -22.75 -5.93 19.53
C ASP A 214 -22.46 -5.58 20.99
N PHE A 215 -21.75 -4.47 21.22
CA PHE A 215 -21.42 -3.95 22.54
C PHE A 215 -21.35 -2.43 22.57
N ALA A 216 -21.40 -1.85 23.77
CA ALA A 216 -21.20 -0.42 24.01
C ALA A 216 -20.37 -0.19 25.26
N PHE A 217 -19.74 0.97 25.37
CA PHE A 217 -19.08 1.42 26.59
C PHE A 217 -20.03 2.29 27.43
N MET A 218 -20.01 2.05 28.73
CA MET A 218 -20.61 2.92 29.73
C MET A 218 -19.50 3.65 30.48
N TYR A 219 -19.29 4.93 30.16
CA TYR A 219 -18.21 5.73 30.71
C TYR A 219 -18.58 6.38 32.03
N PHE A 220 -17.79 6.11 33.05
CA PHE A 220 -17.88 6.73 34.36
C PHE A 220 -16.74 7.74 34.52
N PRO A 221 -17.00 9.04 34.61
CA PRO A 221 -15.92 10.05 34.72
C PRO A 221 -15.19 10.04 36.07
N ALA A 222 -15.56 9.16 37.00
CA ALA A 222 -14.94 8.99 38.30
C ALA A 222 -14.45 7.56 38.53
N GLU A 223 -13.15 7.40 38.77
CA GLU A 223 -12.52 6.09 39.08
C GLU A 223 -13.15 5.39 40.28
N ALA A 224 -13.53 6.16 41.32
CA ALA A 224 -14.13 5.61 42.54
C ALA A 224 -15.45 4.88 42.28
N ILE A 225 -16.28 5.37 41.35
CA ILE A 225 -17.54 4.72 40.96
C ILE A 225 -17.25 3.41 40.21
N TYR A 226 -16.30 3.46 39.27
CA TYR A 226 -15.86 2.26 38.53
C TYR A 226 -15.29 1.20 39.48
N TYR A 227 -14.46 1.63 40.46
CA TYR A 227 -13.88 0.70 41.44
C TYR A 227 -14.96 0.00 42.28
N GLU A 228 -15.95 0.73 42.80
CA GLU A 228 -17.06 0.16 43.56
C GLU A 228 -17.83 -0.86 42.70
N LEU A 229 -18.06 -0.56 41.43
CA LEU A 229 -18.77 -1.43 40.51
C LEU A 229 -17.94 -2.70 40.19
N ALA A 230 -16.62 -2.59 40.07
CA ALA A 230 -15.74 -3.69 39.69
C ALA A 230 -15.31 -4.56 40.89
N CYS A 231 -15.01 -3.93 42.05
CA CYS A 231 -14.38 -4.57 43.21
C CYS A 231 -15.22 -4.51 44.50
N GLY A 232 -16.28 -3.69 44.51
CA GLY A 232 -17.15 -3.56 45.68
C GLY A 232 -18.02 -4.76 45.92
N LYS A 233 -18.86 -4.70 46.95
CA LYS A 233 -19.87 -5.73 47.26
C LYS A 233 -20.91 -5.86 46.15
N THR A 234 -20.93 -4.90 45.24
CA THR A 234 -21.77 -4.82 44.04
C THR A 234 -21.16 -5.50 42.82
N GLY A 235 -20.12 -6.34 42.97
CA GLY A 235 -19.43 -7.03 41.83
C GLY A 235 -20.37 -7.81 40.89
N ALA A 236 -21.59 -8.14 41.37
CA ALA A 236 -22.64 -8.66 40.49
C ALA A 236 -23.11 -7.66 39.42
N LEU A 237 -22.84 -6.35 39.57
CA LEU A 237 -23.20 -5.33 38.60
C LEU A 237 -22.29 -5.38 37.35
N LEU A 238 -21.01 -5.64 37.54
CA LEU A 238 -20.10 -5.82 36.42
C LEU A 238 -20.50 -7.03 35.58
N ALA A 239 -20.80 -8.14 36.22
CA ALA A 239 -21.33 -9.34 35.52
C ALA A 239 -22.62 -9.01 34.76
N TYR A 240 -23.57 -8.33 35.43
CA TYR A 240 -24.83 -7.92 34.81
C TYR A 240 -24.60 -7.02 33.56
N ALA A 241 -23.70 -6.06 33.65
CA ALA A 241 -23.37 -5.18 32.52
C ALA A 241 -22.73 -5.97 31.35
N ASN A 242 -21.80 -6.87 31.68
CA ASN A 242 -21.14 -7.71 30.67
C ASN A 242 -22.16 -8.67 29.97
N ASP A 243 -23.09 -9.23 30.70
CA ASP A 243 -24.17 -10.07 30.13
C ASP A 243 -25.04 -9.30 29.12
N ARG A 244 -25.17 -7.98 29.32
CA ARG A 244 -25.88 -7.06 28.42
C ARG A 244 -25.01 -6.45 27.35
N ARG A 245 -23.73 -6.90 27.23
CA ARG A 245 -22.76 -6.37 26.28
C ARG A 245 -22.47 -4.87 26.47
N VAL A 246 -22.67 -4.37 27.70
CA VAL A 246 -22.32 -3.02 28.11
C VAL A 246 -21.08 -3.10 29.00
N PHE A 247 -19.99 -2.53 28.56
CA PHE A 247 -18.71 -2.57 29.30
C PHE A 247 -18.49 -1.25 30.07
N PRO A 248 -18.58 -1.30 31.39
CA PRO A 248 -18.25 -0.14 32.21
C PRO A 248 -16.77 0.22 32.06
N VAL A 249 -16.49 1.49 31.89
CA VAL A 249 -15.13 2.02 31.75
C VAL A 249 -14.93 3.30 32.53
N SER A 250 -13.75 3.45 33.13
CA SER A 250 -13.26 4.66 33.79
C SER A 250 -12.36 5.46 32.85
N PRO A 251 -11.90 6.67 33.21
CA PRO A 251 -10.90 7.42 32.42
C PRO A 251 -9.64 6.59 32.14
N THR A 252 -9.13 5.87 33.14
CA THR A 252 -7.94 5.05 33.02
C THR A 252 -8.16 3.84 32.10
N THR A 253 -9.24 3.10 32.32
CA THR A 253 -9.54 1.90 31.51
C THR A 253 -9.94 2.26 30.08
N LEU A 254 -10.73 3.32 29.89
CA LEU A 254 -11.04 3.83 28.55
C LEU A 254 -9.78 4.26 27.81
N THR A 255 -8.86 4.96 28.48
CA THR A 255 -7.55 5.35 27.88
C THR A 255 -6.80 4.13 27.36
N ALA A 256 -6.77 3.03 28.13
CA ALA A 256 -6.12 1.80 27.72
C ALA A 256 -6.80 1.19 26.46
N TYR A 257 -8.13 1.13 26.42
CA TYR A 257 -8.86 0.68 25.23
C TYR A 257 -8.62 1.56 24.02
N LEU A 258 -8.63 2.90 24.21
CA LEU A 258 -8.38 3.84 23.12
C LEU A 258 -6.96 3.71 22.55
N GLN A 259 -5.96 3.38 23.37
CA GLN A 259 -4.60 3.10 22.89
C GLN A 259 -4.56 1.86 22.00
N VAL A 260 -5.26 0.78 22.39
CA VAL A 260 -5.34 -0.44 21.58
C VAL A 260 -6.08 -0.16 20.27
N ILE A 261 -7.21 0.56 20.34
CA ILE A 261 -7.97 0.96 19.16
C ILE A 261 -7.12 1.82 18.22
N ALA A 262 -6.41 2.82 18.74
CA ALA A 262 -5.53 3.69 17.95
C ALA A 262 -4.41 2.89 17.25
N LEU A 263 -3.87 1.86 17.93
CA LEU A 263 -2.88 0.96 17.32
C LEU A 263 -3.51 0.12 16.20
N GLY A 264 -4.72 -0.42 16.41
CA GLY A 264 -5.48 -1.15 15.41
C GLY A 264 -5.78 -0.30 14.16
N LEU A 265 -6.25 0.94 14.36
CA LEU A 265 -6.52 1.88 13.27
C LEU A 265 -5.27 2.20 12.44
N ARG A 266 -4.10 2.37 13.08
CA ARG A 266 -2.83 2.53 12.37
C ARG A 266 -2.46 1.29 11.57
N GLY A 267 -2.70 0.11 12.12
CA GLY A 267 -2.49 -1.16 11.40
C GLY A 267 -3.33 -1.26 10.13
N MET A 268 -4.62 -0.94 10.23
CA MET A 268 -5.55 -0.94 9.09
C MET A 268 -5.12 0.08 8.00
N GLN A 269 -4.71 1.29 8.39
CA GLN A 269 -4.19 2.29 7.44
C GLN A 269 -2.93 1.79 6.71
N ILE A 270 -2.02 1.12 7.41
CA ILE A 270 -0.81 0.54 6.80
C ILE A 270 -1.21 -0.55 5.79
N GLU A 271 -2.17 -1.40 6.13
CA GLU A 271 -2.65 -2.46 5.24
C GLU A 271 -3.32 -1.89 3.98
N GLU A 272 -4.15 -0.85 4.12
CA GLU A 272 -4.79 -0.16 3.00
C GLU A 272 -3.76 0.47 2.06
N HIS A 273 -2.81 1.22 2.60
CA HIS A 273 -1.70 1.79 1.79
C HIS A 273 -0.83 0.70 1.14
N ALA A 274 -0.60 -0.41 1.83
CA ALA A 274 0.14 -1.53 1.24
C ALA A 274 -0.60 -2.14 0.04
N ARG A 275 -1.92 -2.29 0.13
CA ARG A 275 -2.76 -2.76 -0.99
C ARG A 275 -2.74 -1.79 -2.17
N GLU A 276 -2.83 -0.47 -1.92
CA GLU A 276 -2.72 0.55 -2.97
C GLU A 276 -1.37 0.49 -3.68
N VAL A 277 -0.28 0.40 -2.91
CA VAL A 277 1.08 0.27 -3.48
C VAL A 277 1.22 -1.00 -4.31
N MET A 278 0.69 -2.13 -3.85
CA MET A 278 0.73 -3.40 -4.59
C MET A 278 -0.07 -3.33 -5.89
N ALA A 279 -1.24 -2.71 -5.87
CA ALA A 279 -2.04 -2.48 -7.07
C ALA A 279 -1.29 -1.61 -8.09
N TYR A 280 -0.67 -0.52 -7.64
CA TYR A 280 0.15 0.35 -8.48
C TYR A 280 1.38 -0.38 -9.07
N VAL A 281 2.07 -1.20 -8.28
CA VAL A 281 3.21 -2.02 -8.76
C VAL A 281 2.76 -3.03 -9.82
N ALA A 282 1.59 -3.65 -9.65
CA ALA A 282 1.04 -4.58 -10.62
C ALA A 282 0.71 -3.88 -11.96
N GLU A 283 0.13 -2.68 -11.91
CA GLU A 283 -0.14 -1.85 -13.10
C GLU A 283 1.15 -1.44 -13.80
N LEU A 284 2.13 -0.94 -13.05
CA LEU A 284 3.45 -0.57 -13.58
C LEU A 284 4.18 -1.75 -14.22
N SER A 285 4.07 -2.94 -13.63
CA SER A 285 4.65 -4.18 -14.20
C SER A 285 4.01 -4.55 -15.52
N LYS A 286 2.70 -4.38 -15.67
CA LYS A 286 1.97 -4.60 -16.92
C LYS A 286 2.41 -3.60 -18.00
N ASP A 287 2.49 -2.31 -17.66
CA ASP A 287 2.90 -1.25 -18.59
C ASP A 287 4.33 -1.48 -19.07
N PHE A 288 5.21 -1.87 -18.15
CA PHE A 288 6.59 -2.22 -18.50
C PHE A 288 6.66 -3.44 -19.42
N GLY A 289 5.80 -4.43 -19.21
CA GLY A 289 5.66 -5.59 -20.11
C GLY A 289 5.31 -5.16 -21.55
N THR A 290 4.31 -4.30 -21.68
CA THR A 290 3.89 -3.75 -22.99
C THR A 290 5.02 -2.94 -23.63
N PHE A 291 5.65 -2.05 -22.87
CA PHE A 291 6.80 -1.28 -23.37
C PHE A 291 7.94 -2.18 -23.86
N ARG A 292 8.23 -3.27 -23.14
CA ARG A 292 9.27 -4.23 -23.54
C ARG A 292 8.93 -4.90 -24.88
N GLU A 293 7.67 -5.28 -25.08
CA GLU A 293 7.21 -5.86 -26.35
C GLU A 293 7.36 -4.87 -27.51
N ASP A 294 6.91 -3.65 -27.34
CA ASP A 294 7.04 -2.57 -28.32
C ASP A 294 8.51 -2.27 -28.64
N PHE A 295 9.36 -2.23 -27.62
CA PHE A 295 10.79 -2.00 -27.78
C PHE A 295 11.47 -3.10 -28.60
N LEU A 296 11.09 -4.38 -28.39
CA LEU A 296 11.58 -5.51 -29.18
C LEU A 296 11.13 -5.42 -30.64
N VAL A 297 9.91 -4.97 -30.89
CA VAL A 297 9.40 -4.74 -32.25
C VAL A 297 10.19 -3.64 -32.96
N VAL A 298 10.46 -2.53 -32.28
CA VAL A 298 11.30 -1.45 -32.81
C VAL A 298 12.71 -1.94 -33.12
N GLY A 299 13.31 -2.73 -32.25
CA GLY A 299 14.62 -3.36 -32.48
C GLY A 299 14.65 -4.21 -33.75
N LYS A 300 13.60 -5.02 -33.98
CA LYS A 300 13.45 -5.82 -35.20
C LYS A 300 13.30 -4.96 -36.46
N HIS A 301 12.56 -3.85 -36.37
CA HIS A 301 12.41 -2.92 -37.48
C HIS A 301 13.72 -2.22 -37.84
N LEU A 302 14.50 -1.81 -36.84
CA LEU A 302 15.82 -1.21 -37.02
C LEU A 302 16.80 -2.19 -37.69
N ALA A 303 16.84 -3.44 -37.23
CA ALA A 303 17.67 -4.48 -37.85
C ALA A 303 17.29 -4.73 -39.31
N ASN A 304 15.99 -4.78 -39.62
CA ASN A 304 15.50 -4.92 -40.98
C ASN A 304 15.85 -3.69 -41.86
N ALA A 305 15.72 -2.49 -41.32
CA ALA A 305 16.07 -1.25 -42.00
C ALA A 305 17.56 -1.21 -42.30
N GLN A 306 18.42 -1.59 -41.35
CA GLN A 306 19.86 -1.66 -41.51
C GLN A 306 20.27 -2.69 -42.58
N GLY A 307 19.62 -3.84 -42.61
CA GLY A 307 19.81 -4.85 -43.67
C GLY A 307 19.48 -4.29 -45.04
N ARG A 308 18.32 -3.63 -45.20
CA ARG A 308 17.89 -3.00 -46.43
C ARG A 308 18.83 -1.87 -46.89
N TYR A 309 19.28 -1.07 -45.95
CA TYR A 309 20.26 -0.01 -46.24
C TYR A 309 21.55 -0.59 -46.79
N GLY A 310 22.12 -1.62 -46.17
CA GLY A 310 23.31 -2.31 -46.67
C GLY A 310 23.09 -2.96 -48.05
N ASP A 311 21.88 -3.47 -48.35
CA ASP A 311 21.56 -3.99 -49.71
C ASP A 311 21.50 -2.87 -50.73
N ALA A 312 20.94 -1.73 -50.41
CA ALA A 312 20.90 -0.56 -51.28
C ALA A 312 22.27 -0.02 -51.56
N GLN A 313 23.11 0.09 -50.53
CA GLN A 313 24.51 0.56 -50.66
C GLN A 313 25.32 -0.36 -51.58
N ARG A 314 25.22 -1.69 -51.44
CA ARG A 314 25.84 -2.67 -52.35
C ARG A 314 25.35 -2.57 -53.79
N ARG A 315 24.10 -2.15 -54.01
CA ARG A 315 23.60 -1.89 -55.37
C ARG A 315 24.16 -0.62 -55.96
N LEU A 316 24.33 0.40 -55.15
CA LEU A 316 24.95 1.66 -55.55
C LEU A 316 26.41 1.45 -55.95
N ASP A 317 27.21 0.80 -55.10
CA ASP A 317 28.62 0.48 -55.38
C ASP A 317 28.79 -0.32 -56.68
N ARG A 318 27.86 -1.25 -56.97
CA ARG A 318 27.84 -1.99 -58.24
C ARG A 318 27.48 -1.12 -59.45
N PHE A 319 26.61 -0.13 -59.21
CA PHE A 319 26.26 0.81 -60.27
C PHE A 319 27.42 1.74 -60.57
N ASP A 320 28.08 2.27 -59.57
CA ASP A 320 29.28 3.11 -59.72
C ASP A 320 30.41 2.37 -60.43
N ALA A 321 30.69 1.13 -60.03
CA ALA A 321 31.70 0.29 -60.76
C ALA A 321 31.33 -0.03 -62.21
N LYS A 322 30.03 -0.05 -62.57
CA LYS A 322 29.59 -0.19 -63.97
C LYS A 322 29.75 1.11 -64.75
N LEU A 323 29.49 2.25 -64.14
CA LEU A 323 29.70 3.58 -64.72
C LEU A 323 31.20 3.84 -64.99
N GLU A 324 32.07 3.50 -64.05
CA GLU A 324 33.55 3.64 -64.24
C GLU A 324 34.03 2.80 -65.45
N ARG A 325 33.57 1.53 -65.53
CA ARG A 325 33.91 0.67 -66.69
C ARG A 325 33.37 1.17 -68.03
N ALA A 326 32.17 1.72 -68.05
CA ALA A 326 31.62 2.31 -69.27
C ALA A 326 32.42 3.57 -69.68
N SER A 327 32.83 4.39 -68.75
CA SER A 327 33.68 5.57 -69.03
C SER A 327 35.09 5.20 -69.51
N GLU A 328 35.65 4.08 -69.03
CA GLU A 328 36.95 3.57 -69.47
C GLU A 328 36.88 2.94 -70.90
N GLN A 329 35.75 2.28 -71.26
CA GLN A 329 35.52 1.75 -72.58
C GLN A 329 35.33 2.84 -73.63
N ASP A 330 34.61 3.91 -73.34
CA ASP A 330 34.49 5.07 -74.22
C ASP A 330 35.83 5.83 -74.43
N ALA A 331 36.76 5.72 -73.49
CA ALA A 331 38.10 6.29 -73.62
C ALA A 331 39.03 5.44 -74.47
N VAL A 332 38.76 4.12 -74.65
CA VAL A 332 39.63 3.24 -75.47
C VAL A 332 39.17 3.18 -76.93
N ASP A 333 37.85 3.39 -77.23
CA ASP A 333 37.32 3.40 -78.60
C ASP A 333 37.43 4.74 -79.32
N GLY A 334 38.10 5.74 -78.71
CA GLY A 334 38.30 7.09 -79.23
C GLY A 334 39.57 7.30 -80.07
N ASP A 335 40.26 6.23 -80.51
CA ASP A 335 41.48 6.37 -81.34
C ASP A 335 41.24 5.93 -82.80
N GLU A 336 41.25 6.97 -83.63
CA GLU A 336 41.32 7.06 -85.08
C GLU A 336 40.21 6.47 -85.99
N PRO A 337 39.57 7.32 -86.81
CA PRO A 337 38.92 6.91 -88.02
C PRO A 337 39.94 6.86 -89.12
N ASP A 338 40.20 5.67 -89.63
CA ASP A 338 40.94 5.39 -90.86
C ASP A 338 40.21 5.97 -92.10
N LEU A 339 40.80 7.03 -92.64
CA LEU A 339 40.28 7.67 -93.81
C LEU A 339 40.71 6.82 -95.08
N PRO A 340 39.79 6.41 -95.92
CA PRO A 340 40.12 5.68 -97.16
C PRO A 340 40.82 6.59 -98.17
N ARG A 341 42.03 6.19 -98.57
CA ARG A 341 42.74 6.76 -99.68
C ARG A 341 41.94 6.65 -100.95
N ALA A 342 41.80 7.81 -101.56
CA ALA A 342 41.32 7.89 -102.95
C ALA A 342 42.17 7.07 -103.91
N LEU A 343 41.52 6.25 -104.67
CA LEU A 343 42.10 5.64 -105.89
C LEU A 343 41.98 6.65 -107.02
N ASP A 344 43.16 7.07 -107.44
CA ASP A 344 43.39 7.71 -108.75
C ASP A 344 43.20 6.75 -109.86
N ALA A 345 42.77 7.29 -110.93
CA ALA A 345 43.10 7.02 -112.27
C ALA A 345 42.02 6.46 -113.27
N ALA A 346 41.97 7.28 -114.25
CA ALA A 346 41.72 7.11 -115.63
C ALA A 346 40.33 6.92 -116.09
#